data_06feae547f2e29be48393d92cb745a99
#
_entry.id   06feae547f2e29be48393d92cb745a99
#
_cell.length_a   1.000
_cell.length_b   1.000
_cell.length_c   1.000
_cell.angle_alpha   90.00
_cell.angle_beta   90.00
_cell.angle_gamma   90.00
#
_symmetry.space_group_name_H-M   'P 1'
#
loop_
_entity.id
_entity.type
_entity.pdbx_description
1 polymer ?
#
loop_
_entity_poly.entity_id
_entity_poly.type
_entity_poly.pdbx_seq_one_letter_code
_entity_poly.pdbx_strand_id
1 'polypeptide(L)'
;MSGYTEEQFDKLEKYTPYPDIWAPYYTLHKILAGLLDCYEFAGIDQAFEVAQKLGMWVYRRLSVLPVEQRMKMWGMYIAGEYGGMNDVLARLYRMSGKKEFLETACYFDNEKLFLPLEQQVDALENLHANQHIPQIIGAMEIFRGTGEKMYYDIASYFWEAVTKAHVYTIGGTGGKRDVPRTWPDWKSAYKAHGRELRFL
;
A
#
# COMPACT_ATOMS: atom_id res chain seq x y z
N MET A 1 12.47 15.84 -5.05
CA MET A 1 11.42 15.55 -6.03
C MET A 1 10.11 15.05 -5.42
N SER A 2 10.01 14.91 -4.15
CA SER A 2 8.71 14.67 -3.51
C SER A 2 8.03 16.02 -3.27
N GLY A 3 6.70 16.07 -3.15
CA GLY A 3 6.00 17.26 -2.68
C GLY A 3 6.35 17.62 -1.24
N TYR A 4 7.10 16.75 -0.56
CA TYR A 4 7.59 16.91 0.80
C TYR A 4 9.11 17.04 0.83
N THR A 5 9.61 17.80 1.78
CA THR A 5 11.04 17.85 2.12
C THR A 5 11.44 16.58 2.90
N GLU A 6 12.72 16.30 2.99
CA GLU A 6 13.22 15.18 3.80
C GLU A 6 12.81 15.28 5.27
N GLU A 7 12.59 16.51 5.77
CA GLU A 7 12.10 16.76 7.13
C GLU A 7 10.81 15.99 7.47
N GLN A 8 9.92 15.77 6.50
CA GLN A 8 8.69 15.00 6.74
C GLN A 8 8.99 13.54 7.06
N PHE A 9 10.00 12.98 6.42
CA PHE A 9 10.46 11.61 6.68
C PHE A 9 11.21 11.55 8.02
N ASP A 10 12.06 12.55 8.33
CA ASP A 10 12.75 12.63 9.63
C ASP A 10 11.76 12.72 10.80
N LYS A 11 10.69 13.49 10.63
CA LYS A 11 9.61 13.61 11.60
C LYS A 11 8.86 12.28 11.78
N LEU A 12 8.60 11.55 10.69
CA LEU A 12 7.96 10.23 10.77
C LEU A 12 8.80 9.25 11.58
N GLU A 13 10.11 9.21 11.34
CA GLU A 13 11.05 8.36 12.08
C GLU A 13 11.14 8.70 13.56
N LYS A 14 10.79 9.94 13.92
CA LYS A 14 10.66 10.41 15.32
C LYS A 14 9.25 10.29 15.88
N TYR A 15 8.36 9.62 15.12
CA TYR A 15 6.95 9.39 15.49
C TYR A 15 6.13 10.67 15.68
N THR A 16 6.43 11.72 14.91
CA THR A 16 5.59 12.92 14.88
C THR A 16 4.22 12.54 14.28
N PRO A 17 3.11 12.86 14.97
CA PRO A 17 1.78 12.46 14.51
C PRO A 17 1.22 13.38 13.42
N TYR A 18 0.12 12.92 12.78
CA TYR A 18 -0.77 13.80 12.04
C TYR A 18 -1.41 14.84 13.02
N PRO A 19 -1.60 16.14 12.67
CA PRO A 19 -1.44 16.69 11.31
C PRO A 19 -0.06 17.29 10.99
N ASP A 20 0.93 17.19 11.84
CA ASP A 20 2.26 17.79 11.63
C ASP A 20 3.01 17.15 10.46
N ILE A 21 2.70 15.89 10.17
CA ILE A 21 3.14 15.19 8.97
C ILE A 21 1.95 14.48 8.29
N TRP A 22 2.02 14.37 6.97
CA TRP A 22 0.96 13.75 6.18
C TRP A 22 1.52 12.72 5.20
N ALA A 23 1.51 11.44 5.57
CA ALA A 23 1.77 10.29 4.73
C ALA A 23 2.87 10.48 3.65
N PRO A 24 4.12 10.80 4.04
CA PRO A 24 5.15 11.15 3.06
C PRO A 24 5.48 9.99 2.12
N TYR A 25 5.47 8.74 2.61
CA TYR A 25 5.68 7.56 1.77
C TYR A 25 4.53 7.29 0.81
N TYR A 26 3.29 7.63 1.19
CA TYR A 26 2.15 7.50 0.27
C TYR A 26 2.29 8.43 -0.94
N THR A 27 2.72 9.66 -0.72
CA THR A 27 3.01 10.60 -1.81
C THR A 27 4.18 10.12 -2.65
N LEU A 28 5.25 9.62 -2.02
CA LEU A 28 6.41 9.08 -2.72
C LEU A 28 6.06 7.87 -3.58
N HIS A 29 5.20 6.98 -3.09
CA HIS A 29 4.64 5.88 -3.88
C HIS A 29 4.02 6.38 -5.18
N LYS A 30 3.17 7.40 -5.15
CA LYS A 30 2.53 7.94 -6.37
C LYS A 30 3.53 8.52 -7.36
N ILE A 31 4.57 9.20 -6.87
CA ILE A 31 5.65 9.74 -7.70
C ILE A 31 6.44 8.60 -8.35
N LEU A 32 6.84 7.60 -7.58
CA LEU A 32 7.56 6.44 -8.09
C LEU A 32 6.74 5.67 -9.13
N ALA A 33 5.44 5.44 -8.87
CA ALA A 33 4.54 4.80 -9.81
C ALA A 33 4.50 5.55 -11.15
N GLY A 34 4.29 6.88 -11.09
CA GLY A 34 4.28 7.70 -12.31
C GLY A 34 5.61 7.69 -13.07
N LEU A 35 6.75 7.68 -12.38
CA LEU A 35 8.07 7.57 -13.02
C LEU A 35 8.24 6.21 -13.71
N LEU A 36 7.83 5.12 -13.07
CA LEU A 36 7.88 3.79 -13.66
C LEU A 36 6.96 3.67 -14.88
N ASP A 37 5.75 4.25 -14.79
CA ASP A 37 4.81 4.28 -15.92
C ASP A 37 5.36 5.10 -17.10
N CYS A 38 6.00 6.24 -16.83
CA CYS A 38 6.69 7.02 -17.87
C CYS A 38 7.80 6.22 -18.58
N TYR A 39 8.52 5.39 -17.85
CA TYR A 39 9.52 4.50 -18.43
C TYR A 39 8.88 3.37 -19.21
N GLU A 40 7.95 2.63 -18.57
CA GLU A 40 7.39 1.39 -19.11
C GLU A 40 6.50 1.64 -20.35
N PHE A 41 5.68 2.70 -20.32
CA PHE A 41 4.70 2.97 -21.38
C PHE A 41 5.10 4.07 -22.36
N ALA A 42 5.98 5.00 -21.96
CA ALA A 42 6.42 6.08 -22.81
C ALA A 42 7.90 6.00 -23.21
N GLY A 43 8.66 5.03 -22.72
CA GLY A 43 10.07 4.81 -23.07
C GLY A 43 11.01 5.91 -22.58
N ILE A 44 10.69 6.59 -21.47
CA ILE A 44 11.48 7.70 -20.96
C ILE A 44 12.55 7.17 -19.99
N ASP A 45 13.77 6.92 -20.49
CA ASP A 45 14.88 6.39 -19.70
C ASP A 45 15.23 7.26 -18.49
N GLN A 46 15.16 8.58 -18.62
CA GLN A 46 15.43 9.50 -17.53
C GLN A 46 14.48 9.28 -16.33
N ALA A 47 13.23 8.90 -16.58
CA ALA A 47 12.27 8.59 -15.51
C ALA A 47 12.72 7.37 -14.72
N PHE A 48 13.25 6.34 -15.39
CA PHE A 48 13.78 5.15 -14.72
C PHE A 48 15.03 5.44 -13.89
N GLU A 49 15.95 6.26 -14.42
CA GLU A 49 17.12 6.69 -13.64
C GLU A 49 16.73 7.42 -12.37
N VAL A 50 15.74 8.32 -12.45
CA VAL A 50 15.23 9.06 -11.28
C VAL A 50 14.55 8.11 -10.31
N ALA A 51 13.71 7.18 -10.80
CA ALA A 51 13.04 6.18 -9.96
C ALA A 51 14.04 5.31 -9.20
N GLN A 52 15.11 4.85 -9.87
CA GLN A 52 16.18 4.09 -9.20
C GLN A 52 16.88 4.88 -8.10
N LYS A 53 17.19 6.17 -8.34
CA LYS A 53 17.82 7.04 -7.34
C LYS A 53 16.91 7.24 -6.13
N LEU A 54 15.61 7.44 -6.35
CA LEU A 54 14.61 7.56 -5.28
C LEU A 54 14.45 6.24 -4.50
N GLY A 55 14.32 5.10 -5.20
CA GLY A 55 14.24 3.79 -4.55
C GLY A 55 15.48 3.48 -3.70
N MET A 56 16.67 3.82 -4.20
CA MET A 56 17.91 3.66 -3.46
C MET A 56 18.02 4.61 -2.26
N TRP A 57 17.43 5.80 -2.35
CA TRP A 57 17.31 6.71 -1.21
C TRP A 57 16.42 6.10 -0.12
N VAL A 58 15.28 5.52 -0.50
CA VAL A 58 14.38 4.81 0.44
C VAL A 58 15.11 3.65 1.12
N TYR A 59 15.83 2.82 0.34
CA TYR A 59 16.63 1.72 0.88
C TYR A 59 17.62 2.18 1.94
N ARG A 60 18.47 3.17 1.62
CA ARG A 60 19.50 3.68 2.55
C ARG A 60 18.88 4.23 3.82
N ARG A 61 17.68 4.80 3.73
CA ARG A 61 16.97 5.39 4.86
C ARG A 61 16.38 4.30 5.77
N LEU A 62 15.73 3.31 5.18
CA LEU A 62 15.01 2.30 5.96
C LEU A 62 15.85 1.10 6.40
N SER A 63 16.91 0.76 5.67
CA SER A 63 17.76 -0.39 5.98
C SER A 63 18.53 -0.26 7.30
N VAL A 64 18.76 0.96 7.76
CA VAL A 64 19.45 1.23 9.03
C VAL A 64 18.50 1.29 10.24
N LEU A 65 17.17 1.29 9.99
CA LEU A 65 16.18 1.36 11.06
C LEU A 65 15.85 -0.04 11.58
N PRO A 66 15.72 -0.22 12.91
CA PRO A 66 15.21 -1.46 13.48
C PRO A 66 13.81 -1.82 12.96
N VAL A 67 13.50 -3.13 12.92
CA VAL A 67 12.18 -3.62 12.46
C VAL A 67 11.06 -3.00 13.31
N GLU A 68 11.23 -2.97 14.62
CA GLU A 68 10.25 -2.43 15.57
C GLU A 68 9.96 -0.95 15.30
N GLN A 69 10.99 -0.19 14.90
CA GLN A 69 10.83 1.21 14.54
C GLN A 69 10.00 1.36 13.26
N ARG A 70 10.30 0.59 12.21
CA ARG A 70 9.53 0.59 10.98
C ARG A 70 8.07 0.20 11.23
N MET A 71 7.83 -0.88 11.97
CA MET A 71 6.47 -1.33 12.31
C MET A 71 5.68 -0.27 13.08
N LYS A 72 6.34 0.46 14.00
CA LYS A 72 5.71 1.55 14.73
C LYS A 72 5.37 2.72 13.82
N MET A 73 6.27 3.08 12.89
CA MET A 73 6.00 4.12 11.88
C MET A 73 4.77 3.78 11.05
N TRP A 74 4.70 2.55 10.53
CA TRP A 74 3.58 2.10 9.69
C TRP A 74 2.26 1.99 10.45
N GLY A 75 2.30 1.86 11.77
CA GLY A 75 1.12 1.86 12.64
C GLY A 75 0.57 3.24 12.96
N MET A 76 1.21 4.34 12.55
CA MET A 76 0.77 5.70 12.84
C MET A 76 -0.39 6.11 11.92
N TYR A 77 -1.47 6.59 12.54
CA TYR A 77 -2.67 7.05 11.84
C TYR A 77 -2.33 8.17 10.83
N ILE A 78 -2.73 8.02 9.58
CA ILE A 78 -2.43 8.89 8.44
C ILE A 78 -0.91 9.08 8.21
N ALA A 79 -0.17 9.52 9.21
CA ALA A 79 1.26 9.84 9.10
C ALA A 79 2.09 8.67 8.54
N GLY A 80 1.79 7.45 8.99
CA GLY A 80 2.48 6.22 8.59
C GLY A 80 1.92 5.52 7.35
N GLU A 81 0.92 6.08 6.69
CA GLU A 81 0.39 5.50 5.45
C GLU A 81 1.43 5.54 4.32
N TYR A 82 1.58 4.43 3.62
CA TYR A 82 2.56 4.28 2.53
C TYR A 82 1.97 3.73 1.22
N GLY A 83 0.67 3.36 1.22
CA GLY A 83 0.00 2.83 0.03
C GLY A 83 0.73 1.64 -0.59
N GLY A 84 1.06 1.70 -1.87
CA GLY A 84 1.76 0.64 -2.61
C GLY A 84 3.27 0.86 -2.72
N MET A 85 3.97 1.28 -1.65
CA MET A 85 5.43 1.36 -1.70
C MET A 85 6.08 0.01 -2.02
N ASN A 86 5.53 -1.10 -1.53
CA ASN A 86 5.96 -2.45 -1.88
C ASN A 86 5.76 -2.75 -3.38
N ASP A 87 4.69 -2.26 -4.01
CA ASP A 87 4.43 -2.40 -5.45
C ASP A 87 5.54 -1.74 -6.28
N VAL A 88 5.74 -0.44 -6.10
CA VAL A 88 6.70 0.30 -6.92
C VAL A 88 8.14 -0.17 -6.72
N LEU A 89 8.50 -0.61 -5.52
CA LEU A 89 9.83 -1.16 -5.24
C LEU A 89 10.01 -2.56 -5.83
N ALA A 90 8.99 -3.41 -5.80
CA ALA A 90 9.02 -4.71 -6.47
C ALA A 90 9.09 -4.56 -8.00
N ARG A 91 8.36 -3.57 -8.59
CA ARG A 91 8.51 -3.21 -10.02
C ARG A 91 9.94 -2.75 -10.33
N LEU A 92 10.53 -1.89 -9.50
CA LEU A 92 11.94 -1.48 -9.65
C LEU A 92 12.90 -2.68 -9.60
N TYR A 93 12.66 -3.63 -8.70
CA TYR A 93 13.44 -4.86 -8.62
C TYR A 93 13.34 -5.66 -9.93
N ARG A 94 12.12 -5.91 -10.42
CA ARG A 94 11.91 -6.66 -11.66
C ARG A 94 12.57 -6.01 -12.89
N MET A 95 12.56 -4.68 -12.95
CA MET A 95 13.13 -3.94 -14.07
C MET A 95 14.66 -3.82 -14.00
N SER A 96 15.24 -3.72 -12.79
CA SER A 96 16.65 -3.43 -12.59
C SER A 96 17.51 -4.64 -12.16
N GLY A 97 16.87 -5.67 -11.57
CA GLY A 97 17.55 -6.81 -10.94
C GLY A 97 18.25 -6.49 -9.62
N LYS A 98 18.14 -5.26 -9.08
CA LYS A 98 18.80 -4.83 -7.85
C LYS A 98 18.05 -5.33 -6.62
N LYS A 99 18.70 -6.22 -5.86
CA LYS A 99 18.10 -6.87 -4.68
C LYS A 99 17.70 -5.90 -3.58
N GLU A 100 18.36 -4.76 -3.48
CA GLU A 100 18.05 -3.70 -2.53
C GLU A 100 16.60 -3.21 -2.67
N PHE A 101 16.05 -3.20 -3.89
CA PHE A 101 14.66 -2.81 -4.10
C PHE A 101 13.67 -3.85 -3.62
N LEU A 102 13.98 -5.14 -3.80
CA LEU A 102 13.16 -6.22 -3.26
C LEU A 102 13.20 -6.21 -1.72
N GLU A 103 14.38 -6.11 -1.14
CA GLU A 103 14.55 -6.01 0.31
C GLU A 103 13.75 -4.83 0.88
N THR A 104 13.82 -3.67 0.20
CA THR A 104 13.07 -2.50 0.62
C THR A 104 11.55 -2.69 0.44
N ALA A 105 11.10 -3.39 -0.58
CA ALA A 105 9.68 -3.71 -0.76
C ALA A 105 9.13 -4.48 0.45
N CYS A 106 9.88 -5.47 0.95
CA CYS A 106 9.53 -6.25 2.14
C CYS A 106 9.52 -5.43 3.45
N TYR A 107 10.20 -4.27 3.51
CA TYR A 107 10.09 -3.38 4.68
C TYR A 107 8.70 -2.75 4.83
N PHE A 108 7.88 -2.82 3.79
CA PHE A 108 6.50 -2.34 3.77
C PHE A 108 5.47 -3.48 3.89
N ASP A 109 5.90 -4.69 4.22
CA ASP A 109 4.98 -5.79 4.49
C ASP A 109 4.16 -5.49 5.75
N ASN A 110 2.85 -5.49 5.58
CA ASN A 110 1.92 -5.21 6.65
C ASN A 110 1.50 -6.53 7.31
N GLU A 111 2.22 -6.95 8.34
CA GLU A 111 1.93 -8.21 9.05
C GLU A 111 0.48 -8.31 9.54
N LYS A 112 -0.11 -7.19 10.00
CA LYS A 112 -1.50 -7.17 10.47
C LYS A 112 -2.52 -7.45 9.36
N LEU A 113 -2.16 -7.17 8.11
CA LEU A 113 -2.95 -7.47 6.94
C LEU A 113 -2.57 -8.82 6.34
N PHE A 114 -1.28 -9.08 6.18
CA PHE A 114 -0.77 -10.20 5.40
C PHE A 114 -0.91 -11.53 6.14
N LEU A 115 -0.64 -11.59 7.45
CA LEU A 115 -0.75 -12.83 8.23
C LEU A 115 -2.18 -13.41 8.24
N PRO A 116 -3.24 -12.63 8.52
CA PRO A 116 -4.59 -13.16 8.41
C PRO A 116 -4.93 -13.64 6.99
N LEU A 117 -4.55 -12.88 5.96
CA LEU A 117 -4.84 -13.25 4.57
C LEU A 117 -4.09 -14.53 4.14
N GLU A 118 -2.84 -14.70 4.55
CA GLU A 118 -2.08 -15.94 4.32
C GLU A 118 -2.77 -17.16 4.96
N GLN A 119 -3.35 -16.96 6.15
CA GLN A 119 -4.11 -17.99 6.87
C GLN A 119 -5.56 -18.13 6.39
N GLN A 120 -5.95 -17.44 5.33
CA GLN A 120 -7.31 -17.41 4.79
C GLN A 120 -8.35 -16.94 5.82
N VAL A 121 -7.97 -15.98 6.67
CA VAL A 121 -8.84 -15.33 7.64
C VAL A 121 -9.22 -13.95 7.13
N ASP A 122 -10.53 -13.71 7.02
CA ASP A 122 -11.06 -12.40 6.64
C ASP A 122 -11.05 -11.45 7.85
N ALA A 123 -10.04 -10.58 7.88
CA ALA A 123 -9.87 -9.53 8.88
C ALA A 123 -9.89 -8.13 8.24
N LEU A 124 -10.62 -7.96 7.12
CA LEU A 124 -10.60 -6.73 6.31
C LEU A 124 -11.53 -5.65 6.85
N GLU A 125 -12.45 -5.98 7.73
CA GLU A 125 -13.42 -5.02 8.28
C GLU A 125 -12.72 -3.82 8.93
N ASN A 126 -13.20 -2.61 8.62
CA ASN A 126 -12.70 -1.33 9.11
C ASN A 126 -11.26 -0.98 8.67
N LEU A 127 -10.65 -1.71 7.75
CA LEU A 127 -9.37 -1.31 7.17
C LEU A 127 -9.58 -0.19 6.14
N HIS A 128 -8.67 0.78 6.12
CA HIS A 128 -8.70 1.88 5.16
C HIS A 128 -8.40 1.37 3.74
N ALA A 129 -9.39 1.30 2.88
CA ALA A 129 -9.30 0.69 1.55
C ALA A 129 -8.15 1.28 0.70
N ASN A 130 -8.02 2.62 0.64
CA ASN A 130 -6.98 3.28 -0.15
C ASN A 130 -5.56 2.97 0.33
N GLN A 131 -5.39 2.69 1.63
CA GLN A 131 -4.10 2.31 2.21
C GLN A 131 -3.78 0.84 1.94
N HIS A 132 -4.77 -0.07 2.02
CA HIS A 132 -4.51 -1.51 2.06
C HIS A 132 -4.61 -2.18 0.69
N ILE A 133 -5.52 -1.75 -0.19
CA ILE A 133 -5.62 -2.32 -1.55
C ILE A 133 -4.30 -2.22 -2.32
N PRO A 134 -3.58 -1.09 -2.34
CA PRO A 134 -2.29 -1.02 -3.03
C PRO A 134 -1.22 -1.96 -2.48
N GLN A 135 -1.27 -2.30 -1.19
CA GLN A 135 -0.32 -3.25 -0.59
C GLN A 135 -0.51 -4.66 -1.15
N ILE A 136 -1.75 -5.03 -1.48
CA ILE A 136 -2.05 -6.32 -2.12
C ILE A 136 -1.55 -6.36 -3.56
N ILE A 137 -1.64 -5.23 -4.29
CA ILE A 137 -1.01 -5.11 -5.62
C ILE A 137 0.51 -5.34 -5.47
N GLY A 138 1.12 -4.75 -4.46
CA GLY A 138 2.54 -4.95 -4.15
C GLY A 138 2.89 -6.39 -3.80
N ALA A 139 2.05 -7.11 -3.04
CA ALA A 139 2.25 -8.54 -2.79
C ALA A 139 2.29 -9.32 -4.11
N MET A 140 1.38 -9.06 -5.04
CA MET A 140 1.39 -9.70 -6.35
C MET A 140 2.64 -9.33 -7.18
N GLU A 141 3.15 -8.09 -7.11
CA GLU A 141 4.37 -7.71 -7.79
C GLU A 141 5.62 -8.36 -7.18
N ILE A 142 5.67 -8.54 -5.85
CA ILE A 142 6.73 -9.33 -5.21
C ILE A 142 6.68 -10.79 -5.68
N PHE A 143 5.49 -11.40 -5.71
CA PHE A 143 5.34 -12.75 -6.26
C PHE A 143 5.83 -12.86 -7.71
N ARG A 144 5.48 -11.90 -8.57
CA ARG A 144 5.93 -11.86 -9.97
C ARG A 144 7.45 -11.77 -10.11
N GLY A 145 8.11 -11.14 -9.14
CA GLY A 145 9.57 -10.99 -9.13
C GLY A 145 10.32 -12.14 -8.49
N THR A 146 9.71 -12.86 -7.55
CA THR A 146 10.39 -13.87 -6.72
C THR A 146 9.87 -15.28 -6.89
N GLY A 147 8.59 -15.44 -7.25
CA GLY A 147 7.90 -16.72 -7.21
C GLY A 147 7.48 -17.19 -5.80
N GLU A 148 7.64 -16.36 -4.78
CA GLU A 148 7.28 -16.69 -3.39
C GLU A 148 5.77 -16.84 -3.24
N LYS A 149 5.31 -18.08 -3.07
CA LYS A 149 3.88 -18.44 -3.08
C LYS A 149 3.06 -17.73 -2.01
N MET A 150 3.65 -17.40 -0.87
CA MET A 150 2.98 -16.66 0.21
C MET A 150 2.30 -15.37 -0.31
N TYR A 151 3.01 -14.58 -1.11
CA TYR A 151 2.47 -13.33 -1.65
C TYR A 151 1.32 -13.55 -2.64
N TYR A 152 1.38 -14.63 -3.41
CA TYR A 152 0.26 -15.03 -4.27
C TYR A 152 -0.96 -15.44 -3.45
N ASP A 153 -0.77 -16.24 -2.41
CA ASP A 153 -1.86 -16.72 -1.55
C ASP A 153 -2.55 -15.55 -0.84
N ILE A 154 -1.78 -14.59 -0.32
CA ILE A 154 -2.28 -13.34 0.27
C ILE A 154 -3.16 -12.59 -0.74
N ALA A 155 -2.64 -12.33 -1.92
CA ALA A 155 -3.34 -11.53 -2.93
C ALA A 155 -4.59 -12.27 -3.47
N SER A 156 -4.48 -13.57 -3.67
CA SER A 156 -5.58 -14.41 -4.15
C SER A 156 -6.73 -14.48 -3.15
N TYR A 157 -6.41 -14.70 -1.86
CA TYR A 157 -7.43 -14.74 -0.83
C TYR A 157 -8.07 -13.36 -0.58
N PHE A 158 -7.28 -12.28 -0.60
CA PHE A 158 -7.83 -10.92 -0.54
C PHE A 158 -8.87 -10.69 -1.65
N TRP A 159 -8.52 -11.03 -2.90
CA TRP A 159 -9.45 -10.90 -4.02
C TRP A 159 -10.74 -11.70 -3.80
N GLU A 160 -10.60 -12.94 -3.32
CA GLU A 160 -11.74 -13.79 -3.01
C GLU A 160 -12.62 -13.19 -1.92
N ALA A 161 -12.05 -12.77 -0.79
CA ALA A 161 -12.77 -12.18 0.33
C ALA A 161 -13.49 -10.89 -0.09
N VAL A 162 -12.78 -9.97 -0.77
CA VAL A 162 -13.37 -8.69 -1.20
C VAL A 162 -14.51 -8.92 -2.20
N THR A 163 -14.30 -9.72 -3.23
CA THR A 163 -15.32 -9.91 -4.28
C THR A 163 -16.53 -10.68 -3.82
N LYS A 164 -16.40 -11.56 -2.82
CA LYS A 164 -17.52 -12.34 -2.28
C LYS A 164 -18.27 -11.64 -1.15
N ALA A 165 -17.59 -10.83 -0.33
CA ALA A 165 -18.15 -10.37 0.93
C ALA A 165 -18.12 -8.84 1.16
N HIS A 166 -17.23 -8.10 0.49
CA HIS A 166 -16.98 -6.67 0.79
C HIS A 166 -17.23 -5.72 -0.37
N VAL A 167 -17.72 -6.20 -1.51
CA VAL A 167 -17.96 -5.38 -2.70
C VAL A 167 -19.45 -5.10 -2.88
N TYR A 168 -19.78 -3.86 -3.23
CA TYR A 168 -21.15 -3.50 -3.66
C TYR A 168 -21.39 -3.90 -5.12
N THR A 169 -22.65 -3.99 -5.53
CA THR A 169 -23.03 -4.34 -6.90
C THR A 169 -22.43 -3.46 -7.98
N ILE A 170 -22.05 -2.24 -7.62
CA ILE A 170 -21.36 -1.28 -8.52
C ILE A 170 -19.83 -1.46 -8.55
N GLY A 171 -19.28 -2.48 -7.88
CA GLY A 171 -17.85 -2.75 -7.84
C GLY A 171 -17.05 -1.99 -6.77
N GLY A 172 -17.67 -1.07 -6.01
CA GLY A 172 -17.01 -0.36 -4.93
C GLY A 172 -16.90 -1.21 -3.65
N THR A 173 -15.81 -1.05 -2.90
CA THR A 173 -15.58 -1.74 -1.62
C THR A 173 -15.44 -0.79 -0.42
N GLY A 174 -15.55 0.53 -0.60
CA GLY A 174 -15.34 1.50 0.47
C GLY A 174 -16.65 2.06 1.02
N GLY A 175 -16.84 1.99 2.33
CA GLY A 175 -17.87 2.74 3.05
C GLY A 175 -17.21 3.64 4.09
N LYS A 176 -17.35 4.97 4.02
CA LYS A 176 -16.66 5.95 4.90
C LYS A 176 -15.13 5.79 4.96
N ARG A 177 -14.48 5.38 3.86
CA ARG A 177 -13.05 5.04 3.67
C ARG A 177 -12.66 3.62 4.05
N ASP A 178 -13.46 2.87 4.80
CA ASP A 178 -13.11 1.56 5.31
C ASP A 178 -13.79 0.44 4.52
N VAL A 179 -13.22 -0.75 4.56
CA VAL A 179 -13.82 -1.96 4.01
C VAL A 179 -15.10 -2.26 4.79
N PRO A 180 -16.26 -2.42 4.14
CA PRO A 180 -17.52 -2.66 4.82
C PRO A 180 -17.54 -4.05 5.50
N ARG A 181 -18.42 -4.18 6.49
CA ARG A 181 -18.72 -5.49 7.10
C ARG A 181 -19.24 -6.45 6.04
N THR A 182 -18.95 -7.73 6.25
CA THR A 182 -19.48 -8.81 5.40
C THR A 182 -21.02 -8.85 5.39
N TRP A 183 -21.62 -9.28 4.26
CA TRP A 183 -23.04 -9.63 4.24
C TRP A 183 -23.35 -10.63 5.38
N PRO A 184 -24.32 -10.39 6.25
CA PRO A 184 -25.65 -9.85 5.98
C PRO A 184 -25.92 -8.45 6.53
N ASP A 185 -24.92 -7.65 6.85
CA ASP A 185 -25.18 -6.34 7.49
C ASP A 185 -25.45 -5.20 6.50
N TRP A 186 -26.13 -5.50 5.39
CA TRP A 186 -26.62 -4.48 4.44
C TRP A 186 -27.47 -3.39 5.10
N LYS A 187 -28.09 -3.69 6.26
CA LYS A 187 -28.91 -2.72 7.01
C LYS A 187 -28.05 -1.63 7.66
N SER A 188 -26.83 -1.94 8.08
CA SER A 188 -25.92 -0.94 8.64
C SER A 188 -25.29 -0.09 7.53
N ALA A 189 -24.94 -0.70 6.40
CA ALA A 189 -24.48 0.01 5.21
C ALA A 189 -25.56 0.96 4.68
N TYR A 190 -26.81 0.52 4.63
CA TYR A 190 -27.97 1.34 4.24
C TYR A 190 -28.20 2.50 5.22
N LYS A 191 -28.08 2.30 6.53
CA LYS A 191 -28.18 3.37 7.54
C LYS A 191 -27.03 4.38 7.46
N ALA A 192 -25.83 3.95 7.12
CA ALA A 192 -24.68 4.84 6.97
C ALA A 192 -24.78 5.75 5.74
N HIS A 193 -25.48 5.30 4.69
CA HIS A 193 -25.68 6.02 3.42
C HIS A 193 -27.10 6.62 3.28
N GLY A 194 -27.98 6.41 4.23
CA GLY A 194 -29.41 6.68 4.16
C GLY A 194 -29.85 8.15 4.11
N ARG A 195 -28.96 9.08 3.78
CA ARG A 195 -29.34 10.48 3.49
C ARG A 195 -28.99 10.96 2.08
N GLU A 196 -28.32 10.21 1.26
CA GLU A 196 -27.83 10.71 -0.05
C GLU A 196 -28.17 9.86 -1.29
N LEU A 197 -28.85 8.74 -1.15
CA LEU A 197 -29.41 8.05 -2.31
C LEU A 197 -30.87 8.40 -2.50
N ARG A 198 -31.16 9.63 -2.92
CA ARG A 198 -32.37 9.90 -3.70
C ARG A 198 -32.11 9.39 -5.09
N PHE A 199 -32.75 8.30 -5.44
CA PHE A 199 -32.84 7.87 -6.83
C PHE A 199 -33.50 8.96 -7.66
N LEU A 200 -32.78 9.48 -8.66
CA LEU A 200 -33.37 10.11 -9.82
C LEU A 200 -33.80 9.05 -10.81
#